data_8b6e479c48d40c2ef15ecd5c35a61e13
#
_entry.id   8b6e479c48d40c2ef15ecd5c35a61e13
#
_cell.length_a   1.000
_cell.length_b   1.000
_cell.length_c   1.000
_cell.angle_alpha   90.00
_cell.angle_beta   90.00
_cell.angle_gamma   90.00
#
_symmetry.space_group_name_H-M   'P 1'
#
loop_
_entity.id
_entity.type
_entity.pdbx_description
1 polymer ?
#
loop_
_entity_poly.entity_id
_entity_poly.type
_entity_poly.pdbx_seq_one_letter_code
_entity_poly.pdbx_strand_id
1 'polypeptide(L)'
;MVSEHSNNFMPPRKHSKDVIAQKGKPATLADVARLAGVVPMTVSRAINQSGYVSAEVRERVLKAVDELGYRPNILARQLKGQRINAVGVLLPDIANPFANELLIGIKEVLDAAGYTAFITTSGGSVEKESAALQSFVDHRIDGLLVATRGSGLGDKALEQIAAQHVPIVTVGRPVTMEGVDCVSANHYQGAYEAVTHLIERGHRRIGYIGIAKPGSPTPRRFDGYKAALAAADIHFVENYAVRAVDAPAFATEEDGYLGLLELAKLPEPPTAVFARNDFAAFGALRAAHTLGLAVPEQIAIVGFDNIRMTAYTTPPLTTIEQPTVEQGRVAAQFLLDRIEGGVKGRSRSVVMECRMVVRESVGKA
;
A
#
# COMPACT_ATOMS: atom_id res chain seq x y z
N MET A 1 6.99 -3.22 95.86
CA MET A 1 7.42 -3.97 94.68
C MET A 1 6.41 -3.70 93.63
N VAL A 2 6.74 -2.79 92.73
CA VAL A 2 5.87 -2.29 91.69
C VAL A 2 6.43 -2.78 90.35
N SER A 3 5.62 -3.51 89.59
CA SER A 3 5.99 -3.99 88.27
C SER A 3 5.52 -2.95 87.25
N GLU A 4 6.47 -2.34 86.50
CA GLU A 4 6.18 -1.44 85.37
C GLU A 4 5.76 -2.27 84.14
N HIS A 5 4.58 -1.96 83.65
CA HIS A 5 4.13 -2.42 82.32
C HIS A 5 4.59 -1.39 81.28
N SER A 6 5.56 -1.76 80.46
CA SER A 6 5.95 -0.99 79.29
C SER A 6 4.94 -1.18 78.16
N ASN A 7 4.23 -0.10 77.84
CA ASN A 7 3.28 0.02 76.78
C ASN A 7 4.05 0.28 75.46
N ASN A 8 4.15 -0.70 74.59
CA ASN A 8 4.77 -0.58 73.30
C ASN A 8 3.78 0.07 72.31
N PHE A 9 3.86 1.39 72.17
CA PHE A 9 3.06 2.18 71.23
C PHE A 9 3.71 2.05 69.81
N MET A 10 3.08 1.28 68.92
CA MET A 10 3.42 1.25 67.52
C MET A 10 2.97 2.56 66.87
N PRO A 11 3.85 3.33 66.17
CA PRO A 11 3.44 4.52 65.48
C PRO A 11 2.55 4.17 64.26
N PRO A 12 1.57 5.03 63.88
CA PRO A 12 0.71 4.79 62.74
C PRO A 12 1.50 4.77 61.45
N ARG A 13 1.24 3.77 60.61
CA ARG A 13 1.77 3.70 59.23
C ARG A 13 1.39 4.97 58.48
N LYS A 14 2.38 5.79 58.12
CA LYS A 14 2.22 6.91 57.20
C LYS A 14 1.70 6.38 55.86
N HIS A 15 0.43 6.71 55.55
CA HIS A 15 -0.12 6.55 54.21
C HIS A 15 0.63 7.51 53.28
N SER A 16 1.36 6.94 52.34
CA SER A 16 2.19 7.60 51.40
C SER A 16 1.38 8.45 50.41
N LYS A 17 1.51 9.76 50.53
CA LYS A 17 1.20 10.72 49.46
C LYS A 17 2.41 11.05 48.58
N ASP A 18 3.42 10.20 48.59
CA ASP A 18 4.66 10.44 47.81
C ASP A 18 4.86 9.40 46.70
N VAL A 19 3.86 9.30 45.78
CA VAL A 19 4.07 8.59 44.51
C VAL A 19 3.74 9.57 43.35
N ILE A 20 4.37 10.74 43.38
CA ILE A 20 4.47 11.57 42.20
C ILE A 20 5.66 11.05 41.41
N ALA A 21 5.42 10.56 40.18
CA ALA A 21 6.46 10.18 39.24
C ALA A 21 7.59 11.23 39.22
N GLN A 22 8.83 10.81 39.38
CA GLN A 22 9.98 11.72 39.22
C GLN A 22 9.83 12.46 37.91
N LYS A 23 9.71 13.81 37.98
CA LYS A 23 9.59 14.67 36.79
C LYS A 23 10.69 14.31 35.78
N GLY A 24 10.33 13.69 34.64
CA GLY A 24 11.23 13.43 33.53
C GLY A 24 11.48 11.96 33.16
N LYS A 25 11.02 10.97 33.92
CA LYS A 25 11.09 9.55 33.49
C LYS A 25 9.71 8.99 33.15
N PRO A 26 9.59 8.26 32.02
CA PRO A 26 8.34 7.57 31.69
C PRO A 26 7.96 6.60 32.81
N ALA A 27 6.65 6.52 33.11
CA ALA A 27 6.14 5.56 34.06
C ALA A 27 6.47 4.13 33.61
N THR A 28 6.76 3.26 34.57
CA THR A 28 7.12 1.84 34.31
C THR A 28 5.96 0.91 34.68
N LEU A 29 6.01 -0.34 34.21
CA LEU A 29 5.07 -1.39 34.60
C LEU A 29 5.04 -1.58 36.13
N ALA A 30 6.18 -1.41 36.81
CA ALA A 30 6.28 -1.50 38.25
C ALA A 30 5.56 -0.36 38.98
N ASP A 31 5.54 0.84 38.41
CA ASP A 31 4.84 1.98 38.98
C ASP A 31 3.32 1.78 38.88
N VAL A 32 2.82 1.27 37.73
CA VAL A 32 1.41 0.89 37.58
C VAL A 32 1.02 -0.20 38.60
N ALA A 33 1.86 -1.22 38.73
CA ALA A 33 1.63 -2.31 39.67
C ALA A 33 1.53 -1.81 41.13
N ARG A 34 2.41 -0.88 41.50
CA ARG A 34 2.41 -0.25 42.82
C ARG A 34 1.14 0.56 43.05
N LEU A 35 0.73 1.38 42.09
CA LEU A 35 -0.48 2.22 42.21
C LEU A 35 -1.77 1.38 42.23
N ALA A 36 -1.86 0.33 41.39
CA ALA A 36 -3.01 -0.56 41.32
C ALA A 36 -3.06 -1.60 42.48
N GLY A 37 -2.00 -1.69 43.31
CA GLY A 37 -1.91 -2.68 44.41
C GLY A 37 -1.84 -4.13 43.94
N VAL A 38 -1.15 -4.41 42.85
CA VAL A 38 -0.99 -5.74 42.24
C VAL A 38 0.47 -6.01 41.89
N VAL A 39 0.78 -7.25 41.50
CA VAL A 39 2.11 -7.58 40.99
C VAL A 39 2.24 -7.21 39.50
N PRO A 40 3.46 -6.93 38.98
CA PRO A 40 3.67 -6.54 37.59
C PRO A 40 3.10 -7.52 36.56
N MET A 41 3.10 -8.80 36.86
CA MET A 41 2.50 -9.84 36.02
C MET A 41 0.98 -9.65 35.85
N THR A 42 0.27 -9.24 36.88
CA THR A 42 -1.18 -8.95 36.85
C THR A 42 -1.46 -7.72 35.99
N VAL A 43 -0.61 -6.67 36.07
CA VAL A 43 -0.70 -5.50 35.18
C VAL A 43 -0.53 -5.91 33.72
N SER A 44 0.50 -6.71 33.42
CA SER A 44 0.75 -7.22 32.08
C SER A 44 -0.46 -8.02 31.55
N ARG A 45 -1.03 -8.90 32.37
CA ARG A 45 -2.23 -9.68 31.99
C ARG A 45 -3.44 -8.81 31.77
N ALA A 46 -3.67 -7.81 32.62
CA ALA A 46 -4.80 -6.90 32.51
C ALA A 46 -4.74 -6.06 31.22
N ILE A 47 -3.56 -5.51 30.87
CA ILE A 47 -3.33 -4.70 29.67
C ILE A 47 -3.43 -5.56 28.40
N ASN A 48 -2.77 -6.73 28.37
CA ASN A 48 -2.72 -7.60 27.20
C ASN A 48 -3.95 -8.53 27.08
N GLN A 49 -4.92 -8.42 27.98
CA GLN A 49 -6.12 -9.27 28.04
C GLN A 49 -5.78 -10.78 28.04
N SER A 50 -4.64 -11.17 28.62
CA SER A 50 -4.13 -12.52 28.66
C SER A 50 -4.29 -13.13 30.04
N GLY A 51 -4.82 -14.36 30.12
CA GLY A 51 -5.05 -15.06 31.39
C GLY A 51 -6.18 -14.44 32.21
N TYR A 52 -6.45 -15.06 33.37
CA TYR A 52 -7.54 -14.62 34.25
C TYR A 52 -7.12 -13.39 35.08
N VAL A 53 -7.90 -12.33 34.99
CA VAL A 53 -7.85 -11.13 35.86
C VAL A 53 -9.29 -10.71 36.11
N SER A 54 -9.69 -10.58 37.40
CA SER A 54 -11.04 -10.16 37.74
C SER A 54 -11.37 -8.77 37.18
N ALA A 55 -12.63 -8.49 36.87
CA ALA A 55 -13.07 -7.21 36.32
C ALA A 55 -12.66 -6.03 37.22
N GLU A 56 -12.81 -6.16 38.55
CA GLU A 56 -12.39 -5.15 39.50
C GLU A 56 -10.90 -4.85 39.47
N VAL A 57 -10.05 -5.89 39.42
CA VAL A 57 -8.58 -5.72 39.31
C VAL A 57 -8.22 -5.10 37.98
N ARG A 58 -8.87 -5.49 36.89
CA ARG A 58 -8.64 -4.91 35.55
C ARG A 58 -8.96 -3.42 35.57
N GLU A 59 -10.09 -3.00 36.11
CA GLU A 59 -10.50 -1.60 36.22
C GLU A 59 -9.47 -0.78 37.01
N ARG A 60 -9.02 -1.28 38.18
CA ARG A 60 -7.98 -0.60 38.96
C ARG A 60 -6.66 -0.43 38.19
N VAL A 61 -6.26 -1.46 37.44
CA VAL A 61 -5.04 -1.41 36.61
C VAL A 61 -5.19 -0.38 35.50
N LEU A 62 -6.32 -0.38 34.76
CA LEU A 62 -6.55 0.58 33.67
C LEU A 62 -6.60 2.03 34.19
N LYS A 63 -7.24 2.26 35.35
CA LYS A 63 -7.22 3.57 36.00
C LYS A 63 -5.82 4.02 36.41
N ALA A 64 -4.98 3.11 36.91
CA ALA A 64 -3.58 3.40 37.24
C ALA A 64 -2.74 3.66 35.98
N VAL A 65 -3.01 2.99 34.87
CA VAL A 65 -2.38 3.23 33.56
C VAL A 65 -2.67 4.65 33.07
N ASP A 66 -3.94 5.07 33.11
CA ASP A 66 -4.36 6.41 32.70
C ASP A 66 -3.78 7.51 33.59
N GLU A 67 -3.83 7.31 34.92
CA GLU A 67 -3.33 8.29 35.91
C GLU A 67 -1.81 8.52 35.78
N LEU A 68 -1.04 7.47 35.50
CA LEU A 68 0.41 7.56 35.32
C LEU A 68 0.84 7.88 33.87
N GLY A 69 -0.09 7.92 32.92
CA GLY A 69 0.21 8.04 31.51
C GLY A 69 1.11 6.89 31.01
N TYR A 70 1.01 5.71 31.63
CA TYR A 70 1.85 4.58 31.29
C TYR A 70 1.55 4.09 29.88
N ARG A 71 2.60 3.97 29.06
CA ARG A 71 2.54 3.33 27.75
C ARG A 71 3.43 2.09 27.77
N PRO A 72 2.91 0.93 27.31
CA PRO A 72 3.74 -0.28 27.17
C PRO A 72 4.98 0.00 26.34
N ASN A 73 6.14 -0.38 26.85
CA ASN A 73 7.39 -0.18 26.15
C ASN A 73 7.53 -1.21 25.01
N ILE A 74 7.46 -0.74 23.77
CA ILE A 74 7.58 -1.55 22.55
C ILE A 74 8.92 -2.33 22.55
N LEU A 75 10.03 -1.69 22.96
CA LEU A 75 11.33 -2.33 23.04
C LEU A 75 11.34 -3.51 24.03
N ALA A 76 10.65 -3.37 25.18
CA ALA A 76 10.52 -4.45 26.14
C ALA A 76 9.67 -5.63 25.61
N ARG A 77 8.69 -5.37 24.76
CA ARG A 77 7.92 -6.42 24.06
C ARG A 77 8.79 -7.12 23.01
N GLN A 78 9.55 -6.37 22.23
CA GLN A 78 10.50 -6.92 21.23
C GLN A 78 11.57 -7.83 21.89
N LEU A 79 12.15 -7.40 23.02
CA LEU A 79 13.13 -8.20 23.76
C LEU A 79 12.57 -9.52 24.29
N LYS A 80 11.26 -9.60 24.51
CA LYS A 80 10.54 -10.82 24.93
C LYS A 80 10.06 -11.66 23.72
N GLY A 81 10.43 -11.31 22.49
CA GLY A 81 9.96 -11.99 21.29
C GLY A 81 8.46 -11.84 21.03
N GLN A 82 7.82 -10.82 21.61
CA GLN A 82 6.40 -10.54 21.41
C GLN A 82 6.21 -9.62 20.20
N ARG A 83 5.10 -9.78 19.50
CA ARG A 83 4.69 -8.91 18.39
C ARG A 83 4.49 -7.48 18.88
N ILE A 84 4.83 -6.52 18.02
CA ILE A 84 4.66 -5.09 18.29
C ILE A 84 3.39 -4.52 17.69
N ASN A 85 2.63 -5.33 16.94
CA ASN A 85 1.46 -4.98 16.16
C ASN A 85 1.75 -3.85 15.16
N ALA A 86 2.84 -4.01 14.42
CA ALA A 86 3.30 -3.07 13.41
C ALA A 86 3.55 -3.77 12.08
N VAL A 87 3.06 -3.17 11.00
CA VAL A 87 3.22 -3.64 9.62
C VAL A 87 3.92 -2.56 8.80
N GLY A 88 4.92 -2.93 8.01
CA GLY A 88 5.55 -2.04 7.04
C GLY A 88 4.79 -2.04 5.72
N VAL A 89 4.53 -0.87 5.19
CA VAL A 89 3.92 -0.68 3.87
C VAL A 89 4.89 0.10 2.99
N LEU A 90 5.42 -0.57 1.98
CA LEU A 90 6.33 0.04 1.01
C LEU A 90 5.58 0.33 -0.29
N LEU A 91 5.49 1.61 -0.60
CA LEU A 91 4.83 2.13 -1.80
C LEU A 91 5.87 2.67 -2.78
N PRO A 92 5.53 2.75 -4.07
CA PRO A 92 6.44 3.37 -5.02
C PRO A 92 6.48 4.89 -4.87
N ASP A 93 5.31 5.52 -4.72
CA ASP A 93 5.14 6.97 -4.58
C ASP A 93 3.82 7.26 -3.87
N ILE A 94 3.83 8.21 -2.93
CA ILE A 94 2.64 8.65 -2.21
C ILE A 94 1.84 9.71 -2.98
N ALA A 95 2.46 10.38 -3.95
CA ALA A 95 1.76 11.35 -4.80
C ALA A 95 0.77 10.69 -5.76
N ASN A 96 0.93 9.39 -6.04
CA ASN A 96 0.02 8.66 -6.90
C ASN A 96 -1.28 8.29 -6.14
N PRO A 97 -2.47 8.78 -6.56
CA PRO A 97 -3.75 8.44 -5.94
C PRO A 97 -4.04 6.94 -5.84
N PHE A 98 -3.53 6.12 -6.76
CA PHE A 98 -3.58 4.66 -6.65
C PHE A 98 -3.02 4.16 -5.31
N ALA A 99 -1.90 4.73 -4.85
CA ALA A 99 -1.31 4.37 -3.56
C ALA A 99 -2.22 4.74 -2.39
N ASN A 100 -2.92 5.87 -2.49
CA ASN A 100 -3.85 6.31 -1.44
C ASN A 100 -5.07 5.39 -1.33
N GLU A 101 -5.65 4.97 -2.46
CA GLU A 101 -6.77 4.02 -2.47
C GLU A 101 -6.35 2.65 -1.92
N LEU A 102 -5.16 2.18 -2.27
CA LEU A 102 -4.59 0.96 -1.72
C LEU A 102 -4.46 1.05 -0.19
N LEU A 103 -3.94 2.18 0.31
CA LEU A 103 -3.79 2.42 1.74
C LEU A 103 -5.13 2.47 2.48
N ILE A 104 -6.20 2.97 1.86
CA ILE A 104 -7.55 2.94 2.47
C ILE A 104 -7.92 1.50 2.79
N GLY A 105 -7.84 0.58 1.81
CA GLY A 105 -8.17 -0.82 2.03
C GLY A 105 -7.26 -1.52 3.04
N ILE A 106 -5.95 -1.26 2.97
CA ILE A 106 -4.98 -1.79 3.92
C ILE A 106 -5.32 -1.31 5.35
N LYS A 107 -5.57 -0.02 5.51
CA LYS A 107 -5.80 0.60 6.81
C LYS A 107 -7.08 0.08 7.46
N GLU A 108 -8.16 -0.09 6.71
CA GLU A 108 -9.41 -0.64 7.23
C GLU A 108 -9.20 -1.99 7.94
N VAL A 109 -8.43 -2.89 7.33
CA VAL A 109 -8.17 -4.23 7.88
C VAL A 109 -7.18 -4.17 9.06
N LEU A 110 -6.10 -3.41 8.93
CA LEU A 110 -5.07 -3.31 9.96
C LEU A 110 -5.61 -2.62 11.24
N ASP A 111 -6.39 -1.55 11.09
CA ASP A 111 -6.99 -0.84 12.24
C ASP A 111 -7.96 -1.74 12.99
N ALA A 112 -8.80 -2.50 12.27
CA ALA A 112 -9.74 -3.45 12.88
C ALA A 112 -9.01 -4.56 13.68
N ALA A 113 -7.81 -4.95 13.24
CA ALA A 113 -6.96 -5.94 13.92
C ALA A 113 -6.01 -5.33 14.98
N GLY A 114 -6.03 -4.00 15.18
CA GLY A 114 -5.18 -3.32 16.15
C GLY A 114 -3.70 -3.22 15.73
N TYR A 115 -3.42 -3.23 14.42
CA TYR A 115 -2.08 -3.05 13.85
C TYR A 115 -1.85 -1.61 13.39
N THR A 116 -0.62 -1.12 13.55
CA THR A 116 -0.18 0.18 13.02
C THR A 116 0.59 -0.02 11.71
N ALA A 117 0.23 0.74 10.68
CA ALA A 117 0.97 0.76 9.42
C ALA A 117 2.10 1.81 9.46
N PHE A 118 3.33 1.37 9.21
CA PHE A 118 4.49 2.23 8.95
C PHE A 118 4.71 2.33 7.45
N ILE A 119 4.50 3.52 6.88
CA ILE A 119 4.51 3.74 5.45
C ILE A 119 5.83 4.39 5.04
N THR A 120 6.46 3.85 3.99
CA THR A 120 7.58 4.49 3.31
C THR A 120 7.45 4.36 1.80
N THR A 121 8.26 5.13 1.05
CA THR A 121 8.24 5.10 -0.41
C THR A 121 9.63 4.85 -0.98
N SER A 122 9.70 4.16 -2.12
CA SER A 122 10.95 3.91 -2.85
C SER A 122 11.29 5.01 -3.87
N GLY A 123 10.31 5.83 -4.26
CA GLY A 123 10.47 6.81 -5.35
C GLY A 123 10.88 6.17 -6.68
N GLY A 124 10.60 4.87 -6.85
CA GLY A 124 11.01 4.10 -8.03
C GLY A 124 12.48 3.69 -8.06
N SER A 125 13.28 3.99 -7.03
CA SER A 125 14.66 3.56 -6.89
C SER A 125 14.75 2.18 -6.23
N VAL A 126 15.51 1.27 -6.85
CA VAL A 126 15.75 -0.08 -6.35
C VAL A 126 16.60 -0.05 -5.08
N GLU A 127 17.55 0.87 -5.01
CA GLU A 127 18.41 1.07 -3.85
C GLU A 127 17.60 1.56 -2.64
N LYS A 128 16.69 2.53 -2.85
CA LYS A 128 15.81 3.02 -1.80
C LYS A 128 14.80 1.95 -1.37
N GLU A 129 14.30 1.14 -2.32
CA GLU A 129 13.46 -0.01 -2.03
C GLU A 129 14.16 -1.00 -1.10
N SER A 130 15.37 -1.40 -1.46
CA SER A 130 16.19 -2.33 -0.65
C SER A 130 16.49 -1.76 0.74
N ALA A 131 16.87 -0.49 0.82
CA ALA A 131 17.13 0.17 2.10
C ALA A 131 15.88 0.27 2.98
N ALA A 132 14.72 0.57 2.40
CA ALA A 132 13.45 0.64 3.11
C ALA A 132 13.04 -0.75 3.65
N LEU A 133 13.16 -1.79 2.85
CA LEU A 133 12.89 -3.16 3.25
C LEU A 133 13.80 -3.59 4.41
N GLN A 134 15.10 -3.30 4.34
CA GLN A 134 16.03 -3.60 5.42
C GLN A 134 15.70 -2.82 6.70
N SER A 135 15.37 -1.54 6.59
CA SER A 135 14.95 -0.72 7.73
C SER A 135 13.75 -1.31 8.47
N PHE A 136 12.77 -1.84 7.74
CA PHE A 136 11.62 -2.51 8.36
C PHE A 136 12.03 -3.76 9.15
N VAL A 137 12.96 -4.56 8.62
CA VAL A 137 13.51 -5.74 9.32
C VAL A 137 14.26 -5.32 10.58
N ASP A 138 15.10 -4.29 10.49
CA ASP A 138 15.88 -3.78 11.63
C ASP A 138 14.96 -3.27 12.76
N HIS A 139 13.81 -2.69 12.42
CA HIS A 139 12.78 -2.27 13.37
C HIS A 139 11.87 -3.42 13.84
N ARG A 140 12.12 -4.65 13.37
CA ARG A 140 11.38 -5.87 13.77
C ARG A 140 9.88 -5.73 13.64
N ILE A 141 9.41 -5.15 12.54
CA ILE A 141 7.97 -5.14 12.25
C ILE A 141 7.45 -6.54 11.96
N ASP A 142 6.19 -6.79 12.26
CA ASP A 142 5.59 -8.13 12.25
C ASP A 142 5.37 -8.68 10.83
N GLY A 143 5.33 -7.81 9.80
CA GLY A 143 5.16 -8.20 8.41
C GLY A 143 5.20 -7.04 7.43
N LEU A 144 5.25 -7.34 6.13
CA LEU A 144 5.47 -6.38 5.04
C LEU A 144 4.40 -6.46 3.96
N LEU A 145 3.86 -5.30 3.58
CA LEU A 145 3.10 -5.09 2.34
C LEU A 145 3.98 -4.32 1.35
N VAL A 146 4.23 -4.89 0.17
CA VAL A 146 5.14 -4.32 -0.83
C VAL A 146 4.40 -4.09 -2.13
N ALA A 147 4.10 -2.83 -2.43
CA ALA A 147 3.38 -2.42 -3.63
C ALA A 147 4.29 -1.79 -4.71
N THR A 148 5.58 -2.01 -4.61
CA THR A 148 6.56 -1.56 -5.62
C THR A 148 6.62 -2.52 -6.80
N ARG A 149 7.17 -2.07 -7.93
CA ARG A 149 7.25 -2.90 -9.14
C ARG A 149 8.32 -3.97 -9.08
N GLY A 150 9.33 -3.80 -8.22
CA GLY A 150 10.52 -4.64 -8.12
C GLY A 150 11.35 -4.71 -9.41
N SER A 151 12.63 -4.89 -9.25
CA SER A 151 13.54 -5.34 -10.31
C SER A 151 14.91 -5.67 -9.72
N GLY A 152 15.47 -6.79 -10.07
CA GLY A 152 16.85 -7.12 -9.75
C GLY A 152 17.20 -7.08 -8.26
N LEU A 153 17.80 -5.99 -7.77
CA LEU A 153 18.20 -5.86 -6.36
C LEU A 153 17.00 -5.87 -5.39
N GLY A 154 15.86 -5.28 -5.78
CA GLY A 154 14.65 -5.30 -4.97
C GLY A 154 14.09 -6.71 -4.81
N ASP A 155 14.16 -7.56 -5.84
CA ASP A 155 13.76 -8.96 -5.76
C ASP A 155 14.69 -9.74 -4.83
N LYS A 156 16.00 -9.52 -4.93
CA LYS A 156 16.99 -10.13 -4.01
C LYS A 156 16.78 -9.71 -2.55
N ALA A 157 16.45 -8.45 -2.29
CA ALA A 157 16.14 -7.99 -0.94
C ALA A 157 14.89 -8.69 -0.38
N LEU A 158 13.84 -8.86 -1.19
CA LEU A 158 12.65 -9.61 -0.79
C LEU A 158 12.96 -11.08 -0.51
N GLU A 159 13.78 -11.74 -1.36
CA GLU A 159 14.23 -13.12 -1.15
C GLU A 159 14.95 -13.28 0.18
N GLN A 160 15.88 -12.37 0.48
CA GLN A 160 16.64 -12.39 1.73
C GLN A 160 15.74 -12.23 2.96
N ILE A 161 14.72 -11.36 2.87
CA ILE A 161 13.78 -11.14 3.97
C ILE A 161 12.82 -12.32 4.11
N ALA A 162 12.32 -12.87 3.01
CA ALA A 162 11.47 -14.06 3.02
C ALA A 162 12.20 -15.26 3.64
N ALA A 163 13.51 -15.41 3.38
CA ALA A 163 14.35 -16.45 4.00
C ALA A 163 14.48 -16.30 5.53
N GLN A 164 14.23 -15.10 6.07
CA GLN A 164 14.17 -14.85 7.52
C GLN A 164 12.78 -15.12 8.11
N HIS A 165 11.87 -15.69 7.32
CA HIS A 165 10.47 -16.00 7.70
C HIS A 165 9.63 -14.76 8.11
N VAL A 166 10.00 -13.58 7.65
CA VAL A 166 9.16 -12.39 7.78
C VAL A 166 7.97 -12.53 6.84
N PRO A 167 6.73 -12.41 7.32
CA PRO A 167 5.53 -12.43 6.47
C PRO A 167 5.56 -11.30 5.44
N ILE A 168 5.37 -11.65 4.15
CA ILE A 168 5.39 -10.69 3.04
C ILE A 168 4.18 -10.93 2.13
N VAL A 169 3.53 -9.85 1.74
CA VAL A 169 2.54 -9.83 0.66
C VAL A 169 2.91 -8.75 -0.35
N THR A 170 2.97 -9.09 -1.63
CA THR A 170 3.18 -8.13 -2.71
C THR A 170 1.86 -7.71 -3.33
N VAL A 171 1.76 -6.44 -3.76
CA VAL A 171 0.59 -5.90 -4.48
C VAL A 171 1.02 -5.40 -5.85
N GLY A 172 0.35 -5.91 -6.90
CA GLY A 172 0.66 -5.57 -8.29
C GLY A 172 2.02 -6.08 -8.80
N ARG A 173 2.74 -6.84 -7.98
CA ARG A 173 4.07 -7.40 -8.28
C ARG A 173 4.01 -8.92 -8.16
N PRO A 174 3.81 -9.65 -9.26
CA PRO A 174 3.88 -11.11 -9.25
C PRO A 174 5.28 -11.55 -8.84
N VAL A 175 5.34 -12.44 -7.86
CA VAL A 175 6.58 -13.07 -7.40
C VAL A 175 6.40 -14.58 -7.33
N THR A 176 7.47 -15.34 -7.56
CA THR A 176 7.49 -16.80 -7.50
C THR A 176 8.24 -17.33 -6.28
N MET A 177 8.25 -16.53 -5.20
CA MET A 177 8.94 -16.86 -3.94
C MET A 177 8.03 -17.65 -3.02
N GLU A 178 8.53 -18.76 -2.48
CA GLU A 178 7.80 -19.54 -1.50
C GLU A 178 7.53 -18.72 -0.23
N GLY A 179 6.30 -18.79 0.29
CA GLY A 179 5.90 -18.07 1.49
C GLY A 179 5.55 -16.59 1.27
N VAL A 180 5.68 -16.07 0.06
CA VAL A 180 5.27 -14.70 -0.30
C VAL A 180 3.94 -14.75 -1.04
N ASP A 181 2.92 -14.06 -0.52
CA ASP A 181 1.62 -13.94 -1.19
C ASP A 181 1.61 -12.78 -2.18
N CYS A 182 0.73 -12.84 -3.16
CA CYS A 182 0.57 -11.80 -4.18
C CYS A 182 -0.91 -11.48 -4.40
N VAL A 183 -1.22 -10.19 -4.41
CA VAL A 183 -2.53 -9.66 -4.85
C VAL A 183 -2.28 -8.74 -6.04
N SER A 184 -2.97 -8.93 -7.16
CA SER A 184 -2.80 -8.12 -8.37
C SER A 184 -4.10 -7.90 -9.10
N ALA A 185 -4.13 -6.92 -10.02
CA ALA A 185 -5.21 -6.75 -10.98
C ALA A 185 -4.84 -7.36 -12.34
N ASN A 186 -5.84 -7.75 -13.11
CA ASN A 186 -5.68 -8.27 -14.47
C ASN A 186 -5.42 -7.14 -15.48
N HIS A 187 -4.21 -6.57 -15.41
CA HIS A 187 -3.80 -5.44 -16.25
C HIS A 187 -3.82 -5.76 -17.74
N TYR A 188 -3.57 -7.01 -18.09
CA TYR A 188 -3.61 -7.45 -19.50
C TYR A 188 -5.03 -7.37 -20.04
N GLN A 189 -5.99 -7.95 -19.32
CA GLN A 189 -7.40 -7.95 -19.72
C GLN A 189 -7.98 -6.55 -19.75
N GLY A 190 -7.70 -5.73 -18.72
CA GLY A 190 -8.16 -4.35 -18.70
C GLY A 190 -7.64 -3.53 -19.90
N ALA A 191 -6.36 -3.70 -20.27
CA ALA A 191 -5.81 -3.03 -21.43
C ALA A 191 -6.38 -3.57 -22.75
N TYR A 192 -6.60 -4.88 -22.83
CA TYR A 192 -7.28 -5.51 -23.95
C TYR A 192 -8.69 -4.93 -24.15
N GLU A 193 -9.47 -4.80 -23.08
CA GLU A 193 -10.81 -4.20 -23.11
C GLU A 193 -10.79 -2.72 -23.52
N ALA A 194 -9.83 -1.93 -22.98
CA ALA A 194 -9.68 -0.52 -23.32
C ALA A 194 -9.48 -0.32 -24.84
N VAL A 195 -8.60 -1.12 -25.44
CA VAL A 195 -8.27 -1.03 -26.86
C VAL A 195 -9.38 -1.63 -27.73
N THR A 196 -10.01 -2.72 -27.30
CA THR A 196 -11.19 -3.30 -27.97
C THR A 196 -12.32 -2.27 -28.03
N HIS A 197 -12.57 -1.52 -26.96
CA HIS A 197 -13.57 -0.44 -26.95
C HIS A 197 -13.27 0.62 -28.00
N LEU A 198 -12.02 1.03 -28.18
CA LEU A 198 -11.63 1.97 -29.26
C LEU A 198 -11.87 1.38 -30.65
N ILE A 199 -11.53 0.10 -30.84
CA ILE A 199 -11.71 -0.63 -32.11
C ILE A 199 -13.20 -0.75 -32.46
N GLU A 200 -14.07 -1.06 -31.51
CA GLU A 200 -15.52 -1.13 -31.66
C GLU A 200 -16.16 0.22 -32.01
N ARG A 201 -15.49 1.34 -31.64
CA ARG A 201 -15.88 2.71 -32.03
C ARG A 201 -15.36 3.11 -33.41
N GLY A 202 -14.66 2.22 -34.12
CA GLY A 202 -14.18 2.41 -35.48
C GLY A 202 -12.73 2.82 -35.60
N HIS A 203 -12.03 3.09 -34.48
CA HIS A 203 -10.63 3.48 -34.53
C HIS A 203 -9.73 2.31 -35.01
N ARG A 204 -8.84 2.61 -35.96
CA ARG A 204 -7.87 1.66 -36.50
C ARG A 204 -6.42 2.12 -36.30
N ARG A 205 -6.19 3.43 -36.22
CA ARG A 205 -4.90 4.03 -35.86
C ARG A 205 -4.96 4.41 -34.38
N ILE A 206 -4.44 3.51 -33.54
CA ILE A 206 -4.51 3.64 -32.08
C ILE A 206 -3.09 3.76 -31.53
N GLY A 207 -2.78 4.88 -30.90
CA GLY A 207 -1.51 5.10 -30.23
C GLY A 207 -1.48 4.52 -28.82
N TYR A 208 -0.27 4.22 -28.32
CA TYR A 208 -0.01 3.85 -26.93
C TYR A 208 1.02 4.81 -26.32
N ILE A 209 0.67 5.43 -25.18
CA ILE A 209 1.58 6.31 -24.46
C ILE A 209 2.02 5.66 -23.14
N GLY A 210 3.33 5.62 -22.91
CA GLY A 210 3.92 5.17 -21.65
C GLY A 210 4.52 3.77 -21.68
N ILE A 211 5.19 3.39 -22.80
CA ILE A 211 5.98 2.15 -22.83
C ILE A 211 7.01 2.20 -21.69
N ALA A 212 7.03 1.16 -20.88
CA ALA A 212 8.04 0.99 -19.87
C ALA A 212 9.44 0.75 -20.49
N LYS A 213 10.50 1.18 -19.80
CA LYS A 213 11.89 0.86 -20.21
C LYS A 213 12.07 -0.66 -20.35
N PRO A 214 12.95 -1.12 -21.27
CA PRO A 214 13.30 -2.53 -21.36
C PRO A 214 13.75 -3.08 -20.00
N GLY A 215 13.28 -4.27 -19.64
CA GLY A 215 13.56 -4.88 -18.33
C GLY A 215 12.61 -4.46 -17.20
N SER A 216 11.64 -3.59 -17.45
CA SER A 216 10.56 -3.29 -16.49
C SER A 216 9.63 -4.50 -16.33
N PRO A 217 9.28 -4.91 -15.10
CA PRO A 217 8.54 -6.16 -14.86
C PRO A 217 7.06 -6.15 -15.25
N THR A 218 6.53 -5.08 -15.83
CA THR A 218 5.11 -4.99 -16.17
C THR A 218 4.85 -4.51 -17.61
N PRO A 219 5.10 -5.34 -18.62
CA PRO A 219 4.60 -5.07 -19.96
C PRO A 219 3.10 -5.37 -20.13
N ARG A 220 2.41 -5.92 -19.13
CA ARG A 220 1.06 -6.51 -19.24
C ARG A 220 0.01 -5.59 -19.90
N ARG A 221 0.01 -4.28 -19.64
CA ARG A 221 -0.90 -3.34 -20.31
C ARG A 221 -0.54 -3.18 -21.79
N PHE A 222 0.74 -3.10 -22.11
CA PHE A 222 1.23 -3.01 -23.47
C PHE A 222 1.00 -4.32 -24.26
N ASP A 223 1.09 -5.47 -23.57
CA ASP A 223 0.79 -6.75 -24.21
C ASP A 223 -0.72 -6.89 -24.49
N GLY A 224 -1.59 -6.43 -23.58
CA GLY A 224 -3.03 -6.36 -23.79
C GLY A 224 -3.40 -5.45 -24.98
N TYR A 225 -2.74 -4.27 -25.10
CA TYR A 225 -2.88 -3.39 -26.25
C TYR A 225 -2.52 -4.09 -27.56
N LYS A 226 -1.34 -4.72 -27.65
CA LYS A 226 -0.93 -5.45 -28.86
C LYS A 226 -1.87 -6.61 -29.20
N ALA A 227 -2.32 -7.34 -28.17
CA ALA A 227 -3.23 -8.46 -28.34
C ALA A 227 -4.60 -8.04 -28.90
N ALA A 228 -5.15 -6.90 -28.42
CA ALA A 228 -6.40 -6.37 -28.94
C ALA A 228 -6.30 -5.92 -30.40
N LEU A 229 -5.19 -5.27 -30.78
CA LEU A 229 -4.92 -4.93 -32.18
C LEU A 229 -4.86 -6.19 -33.07
N ALA A 230 -4.10 -7.20 -32.64
CA ALA A 230 -3.94 -8.45 -33.35
C ALA A 230 -5.27 -9.22 -33.50
N ALA A 231 -6.11 -9.23 -32.47
CA ALA A 231 -7.42 -9.89 -32.50
C ALA A 231 -8.41 -9.21 -33.49
N ALA A 232 -8.16 -7.95 -33.85
CA ALA A 232 -8.97 -7.19 -34.82
C ALA A 232 -8.28 -7.06 -36.20
N ASP A 233 -7.24 -7.84 -36.48
CA ASP A 233 -6.44 -7.81 -37.70
C ASP A 233 -5.83 -6.41 -38.00
N ILE A 234 -5.52 -5.64 -36.92
CA ILE A 234 -4.87 -4.34 -37.03
C ILE A 234 -3.35 -4.56 -36.83
N HIS A 235 -2.57 -4.17 -37.84
CA HIS A 235 -1.13 -4.26 -37.74
C HIS A 235 -0.57 -3.30 -36.68
N PHE A 236 0.28 -3.81 -35.77
CA PHE A 236 0.98 -2.98 -34.81
C PHE A 236 2.04 -2.11 -35.49
N VAL A 237 1.95 -0.80 -35.33
CA VAL A 237 2.90 0.19 -35.84
C VAL A 237 3.78 0.66 -34.71
N GLU A 238 5.10 0.40 -34.80
CA GLU A 238 6.04 0.71 -33.71
C GLU A 238 6.04 2.19 -33.34
N ASN A 239 5.95 3.08 -34.34
CA ASN A 239 5.91 4.53 -34.12
C ASN A 239 4.64 5.03 -33.41
N TYR A 240 3.61 4.20 -33.30
CA TYR A 240 2.42 4.53 -32.50
C TYR A 240 2.61 4.22 -31.01
N ALA A 241 3.72 3.67 -30.62
CA ALA A 241 4.00 3.31 -29.24
C ALA A 241 5.13 4.18 -28.68
N VAL A 242 4.76 5.19 -27.90
CA VAL A 242 5.69 6.19 -27.36
C VAL A 242 6.17 5.80 -25.99
N ARG A 243 7.47 5.95 -25.75
CA ARG A 243 8.09 5.69 -24.45
C ARG A 243 7.83 6.83 -23.48
N ALA A 244 7.75 6.49 -22.20
CA ALA A 244 7.85 7.47 -21.14
C ALA A 244 9.25 8.11 -21.14
N VAL A 245 9.29 9.44 -21.08
CA VAL A 245 10.54 10.21 -21.06
C VAL A 245 11.12 10.12 -19.65
N ASP A 246 12.32 9.55 -19.50
CA ASP A 246 13.12 9.47 -18.26
C ASP A 246 12.37 9.22 -16.93
N ALA A 247 11.10 8.84 -17.00
CA ALA A 247 10.28 8.69 -15.82
C ALA A 247 10.80 7.55 -14.93
N PRO A 248 10.96 7.82 -13.68
CA PRO A 248 11.22 6.81 -12.71
C PRO A 248 10.10 5.81 -12.65
N ALA A 249 9.61 5.01 -12.20
CA ALA A 249 8.63 3.95 -12.06
C ALA A 249 7.25 4.21 -12.69
N PHE A 250 6.81 5.46 -12.99
CA PHE A 250 5.44 5.79 -13.42
C PHE A 250 5.43 6.64 -14.68
N ALA A 251 4.40 6.43 -15.53
CA ALA A 251 4.06 7.40 -16.53
C ALA A 251 3.41 8.60 -15.83
N THR A 252 3.91 9.78 -16.15
CA THR A 252 3.48 11.06 -15.60
C THR A 252 2.59 11.82 -16.59
N GLU A 253 2.03 12.93 -16.16
CA GLU A 253 1.31 13.84 -17.03
C GLU A 253 2.23 14.39 -18.15
N GLU A 254 3.50 14.61 -17.84
CA GLU A 254 4.49 15.06 -18.85
C GLU A 254 4.73 14.00 -19.90
N ASP A 255 4.82 12.72 -19.53
CA ASP A 255 4.91 11.62 -20.50
C ASP A 255 3.71 11.60 -21.45
N GLY A 256 2.52 11.82 -20.91
CA GLY A 256 1.29 11.93 -21.68
C GLY A 256 1.27 13.10 -22.65
N TYR A 257 1.71 14.27 -22.15
CA TYR A 257 1.77 15.50 -22.92
C TYR A 257 2.77 15.39 -24.08
N LEU A 258 4.00 15.03 -23.78
CA LEU A 258 5.06 14.88 -24.79
C LEU A 258 4.73 13.74 -25.77
N GLY A 259 4.21 12.62 -25.24
CA GLY A 259 3.82 11.48 -26.05
C GLY A 259 2.77 11.80 -27.11
N LEU A 260 1.73 12.55 -26.77
CA LEU A 260 0.73 12.94 -27.75
C LEU A 260 1.28 13.97 -28.77
N LEU A 261 2.13 14.91 -28.32
CA LEU A 261 2.81 15.84 -29.24
C LEU A 261 3.69 15.10 -30.25
N GLU A 262 4.34 13.99 -29.84
CA GLU A 262 5.14 13.14 -30.73
C GLU A 262 4.25 12.40 -31.74
N LEU A 263 3.19 11.75 -31.26
CA LEU A 263 2.23 11.04 -32.09
C LEU A 263 1.55 11.94 -33.13
N ALA A 264 1.25 13.18 -32.79
CA ALA A 264 0.61 14.14 -33.68
C ALA A 264 1.51 14.61 -34.84
N LYS A 265 2.84 14.41 -34.76
CA LYS A 265 3.79 14.77 -35.83
C LYS A 265 3.94 13.67 -36.91
N LEU A 266 3.38 12.49 -36.67
CA LEU A 266 3.46 11.40 -37.63
C LEU A 266 2.72 11.76 -38.91
N PRO A 267 3.15 11.26 -40.07
CA PRO A 267 2.46 11.49 -41.35
C PRO A 267 0.99 11.05 -41.33
N GLU A 268 0.72 9.96 -40.63
CA GLU A 268 -0.61 9.43 -40.36
C GLU A 268 -0.79 9.33 -38.85
N PRO A 269 -1.23 10.39 -38.18
CA PRO A 269 -1.37 10.37 -36.74
C PRO A 269 -2.49 9.42 -36.29
N PRO A 270 -2.42 8.87 -35.07
CA PRO A 270 -3.47 8.04 -34.52
C PRO A 270 -4.75 8.87 -34.27
N THR A 271 -5.91 8.23 -34.44
CA THR A 271 -7.23 8.82 -34.15
C THR A 271 -7.69 8.50 -32.72
N ALA A 272 -6.98 7.63 -32.02
CA ALA A 272 -7.23 7.32 -30.63
C ALA A 272 -5.91 7.00 -29.91
N VAL A 273 -5.89 7.20 -28.60
CA VAL A 273 -4.74 6.90 -27.75
C VAL A 273 -5.18 6.13 -26.52
N PHE A 274 -4.49 5.04 -26.24
CA PHE A 274 -4.52 4.37 -24.95
C PHE A 274 -3.31 4.81 -24.11
N ALA A 275 -3.57 5.60 -23.08
CA ALA A 275 -2.56 6.01 -22.13
C ALA A 275 -2.40 4.95 -21.04
N ARG A 276 -1.16 4.64 -20.69
CA ARG A 276 -0.81 3.60 -19.71
C ARG A 276 -1.50 3.76 -18.35
N ASN A 277 -1.74 5.00 -17.94
CA ASN A 277 -2.47 5.36 -16.73
C ASN A 277 -3.21 6.70 -16.91
N ASP A 278 -4.01 7.09 -15.92
CA ASP A 278 -4.81 8.31 -15.97
C ASP A 278 -3.98 9.58 -15.96
N PHE A 279 -2.81 9.60 -15.30
CA PHE A 279 -1.90 10.74 -15.34
C PHE A 279 -1.38 11.00 -16.76
N ALA A 280 -0.94 9.95 -17.44
CA ALA A 280 -0.56 10.08 -18.85
C ALA A 280 -1.75 10.50 -19.72
N ALA A 281 -2.96 10.03 -19.43
CA ALA A 281 -4.17 10.47 -20.13
C ALA A 281 -4.46 11.96 -19.89
N PHE A 282 -4.24 12.49 -18.67
CA PHE A 282 -4.39 13.92 -18.39
C PHE A 282 -3.38 14.76 -19.19
N GLY A 283 -2.14 14.30 -19.28
CA GLY A 283 -1.15 14.92 -20.14
C GLY A 283 -1.55 14.91 -21.59
N ALA A 284 -2.08 13.80 -22.09
CA ALA A 284 -2.58 13.69 -23.47
C ALA A 284 -3.77 14.62 -23.71
N LEU A 285 -4.74 14.74 -22.77
CA LEU A 285 -5.84 15.72 -22.86
C LEU A 285 -5.30 17.16 -22.95
N ARG A 286 -4.29 17.49 -22.15
CA ARG A 286 -3.63 18.80 -22.18
C ARG A 286 -2.94 19.05 -23.52
N ALA A 287 -2.25 18.05 -24.09
CA ALA A 287 -1.60 18.15 -25.38
C ALA A 287 -2.61 18.32 -26.52
N ALA A 288 -3.72 17.56 -26.49
CA ALA A 288 -4.83 17.71 -27.45
C ALA A 288 -5.35 19.16 -27.45
N HIS A 289 -5.62 19.72 -26.27
CA HIS A 289 -6.00 21.12 -26.13
C HIS A 289 -4.96 22.09 -26.72
N THR A 290 -3.68 21.86 -26.45
CA THR A 290 -2.57 22.69 -26.98
C THR A 290 -2.50 22.65 -28.52
N LEU A 291 -2.78 21.48 -29.10
CA LEU A 291 -2.82 21.27 -30.55
C LEU A 291 -4.13 21.73 -31.21
N GLY A 292 -5.12 22.16 -30.44
CA GLY A 292 -6.45 22.50 -30.95
C GLY A 292 -7.25 21.28 -31.42
N LEU A 293 -6.91 20.07 -30.96
CA LEU A 293 -7.62 18.84 -31.31
C LEU A 293 -8.82 18.65 -30.35
N ALA A 294 -10.00 18.50 -30.92
CA ALA A 294 -11.23 18.21 -30.18
C ALA A 294 -11.20 16.74 -29.67
N VAL A 295 -11.50 16.56 -28.40
CA VAL A 295 -11.66 15.25 -27.77
C VAL A 295 -13.14 15.09 -27.39
N PRO A 296 -13.85 14.08 -27.89
CA PRO A 296 -13.37 12.90 -28.61
C PRO A 296 -13.35 13.00 -30.14
N GLU A 297 -13.82 14.06 -30.76
CA GLU A 297 -14.18 14.12 -32.18
C GLU A 297 -13.00 13.95 -33.14
N GLN A 298 -11.82 14.44 -32.78
CA GLN A 298 -10.61 14.34 -33.61
C GLN A 298 -9.61 13.34 -33.03
N ILE A 299 -9.64 13.14 -31.71
CA ILE A 299 -8.82 12.13 -31.04
C ILE A 299 -9.54 11.58 -29.82
N ALA A 300 -9.70 10.27 -29.74
CA ALA A 300 -10.23 9.60 -28.56
C ALA A 300 -9.08 9.29 -27.57
N ILE A 301 -9.34 9.40 -26.27
CA ILE A 301 -8.34 9.13 -25.22
C ILE A 301 -8.94 8.21 -24.17
N VAL A 302 -8.22 7.10 -23.88
CA VAL A 302 -8.56 6.17 -22.79
C VAL A 302 -7.40 6.12 -21.80
N GLY A 303 -7.73 6.19 -20.50
CA GLY A 303 -6.80 6.04 -19.39
C GLY A 303 -6.81 4.64 -18.77
N PHE A 304 -6.17 4.53 -17.61
CA PHE A 304 -6.16 3.34 -16.76
C PHE A 304 -5.94 3.77 -15.31
N ASP A 305 -6.64 3.23 -14.36
CA ASP A 305 -6.66 3.28 -12.91
C ASP A 305 -8.01 3.78 -12.35
N ASN A 306 -8.78 4.60 -13.09
CA ASN A 306 -10.02 5.26 -12.67
C ASN A 306 -9.84 6.10 -11.40
N ILE A 307 -8.75 6.88 -11.32
CA ILE A 307 -8.59 7.80 -10.19
C ILE A 307 -9.70 8.85 -10.19
N ARG A 308 -10.08 9.35 -9.02
CA ARG A 308 -11.23 10.24 -8.83
C ARG A 308 -11.29 11.43 -9.81
N MET A 309 -10.13 11.97 -10.19
CA MET A 309 -10.04 13.13 -11.08
C MET A 309 -10.54 12.87 -12.51
N THR A 310 -10.59 11.61 -12.95
CA THR A 310 -11.04 11.24 -14.29
C THR A 310 -12.48 11.66 -14.62
N ALA A 311 -13.33 11.73 -13.59
CA ALA A 311 -14.71 12.20 -13.71
C ALA A 311 -14.83 13.73 -13.84
N TYR A 312 -13.76 14.48 -13.57
CA TYR A 312 -13.75 15.95 -13.52
C TYR A 312 -12.85 16.57 -14.60
N THR A 313 -12.32 15.79 -15.53
CA THR A 313 -11.66 16.31 -16.74
C THR A 313 -12.67 16.84 -17.73
N THR A 314 -12.20 17.59 -18.73
CA THR A 314 -13.04 18.07 -19.83
C THR A 314 -12.41 17.61 -21.15
N PRO A 315 -13.05 16.65 -21.84
CA PRO A 315 -14.20 15.85 -21.40
C PRO A 315 -13.88 14.89 -20.25
N PRO A 316 -14.88 14.34 -19.52
CA PRO A 316 -14.69 13.27 -18.54
C PRO A 316 -14.02 12.05 -19.17
N LEU A 317 -12.94 11.54 -18.52
CA LEU A 317 -12.06 10.54 -19.09
C LEU A 317 -12.64 9.12 -18.97
N THR A 318 -12.77 8.44 -20.09
CA THR A 318 -12.98 6.99 -20.19
C THR A 318 -11.71 6.28 -19.73
N THR A 319 -11.83 5.28 -18.84
CA THR A 319 -10.68 4.63 -18.22
C THR A 319 -11.00 3.21 -17.78
N ILE A 320 -9.97 2.48 -17.37
CA ILE A 320 -10.10 1.16 -16.74
C ILE A 320 -9.97 1.31 -15.22
N GLU A 321 -10.97 0.86 -14.50
CA GLU A 321 -10.95 0.79 -13.04
C GLU A 321 -10.23 -0.46 -12.56
N GLN A 322 -9.31 -0.25 -11.63
CA GLN A 322 -8.74 -1.33 -10.81
C GLN A 322 -9.49 -1.41 -9.49
N PRO A 323 -9.73 -2.60 -8.92
CA PRO A 323 -10.34 -2.72 -7.59
C PRO A 323 -9.31 -2.46 -6.49
N THR A 324 -8.71 -1.25 -6.47
CA THR A 324 -7.50 -0.93 -5.69
C THR A 324 -7.73 -1.01 -4.19
N VAL A 325 -8.87 -0.51 -3.70
CA VAL A 325 -9.23 -0.60 -2.26
C VAL A 325 -9.37 -2.07 -1.85
N GLU A 326 -10.01 -2.89 -2.68
CA GLU A 326 -10.18 -4.32 -2.39
C GLU A 326 -8.86 -5.08 -2.45
N GLN A 327 -7.96 -4.73 -3.39
CA GLN A 327 -6.59 -5.24 -3.38
C GLN A 327 -5.89 -4.98 -2.04
N GLY A 328 -6.07 -3.77 -1.50
CA GLY A 328 -5.53 -3.38 -0.19
C GLY A 328 -6.09 -4.22 0.96
N ARG A 329 -7.42 -4.45 0.97
CA ARG A 329 -8.09 -5.27 1.99
C ARG A 329 -7.58 -6.71 1.96
N VAL A 330 -7.59 -7.32 0.78
CA VAL A 330 -7.16 -8.73 0.62
C VAL A 330 -5.68 -8.89 0.94
N ALA A 331 -4.83 -7.94 0.53
CA ALA A 331 -3.40 -7.99 0.84
C ALA A 331 -3.14 -7.89 2.35
N ALA A 332 -3.83 -6.98 3.05
CA ALA A 332 -3.73 -6.84 4.50
C ALA A 332 -4.25 -8.09 5.22
N GLN A 333 -5.36 -8.67 4.79
CA GLN A 333 -5.89 -9.91 5.36
C GLN A 333 -4.91 -11.08 5.15
N PHE A 334 -4.35 -11.23 3.96
CA PHE A 334 -3.34 -12.25 3.68
C PHE A 334 -2.12 -12.11 4.59
N LEU A 335 -1.69 -10.88 4.85
CA LEU A 335 -0.57 -10.63 5.73
C LEU A 335 -0.90 -10.99 7.17
N LEU A 336 -2.05 -10.59 7.70
CA LEU A 336 -2.50 -10.93 9.05
C LEU A 336 -2.61 -12.43 9.24
N ASP A 337 -3.18 -13.17 8.28
CA ASP A 337 -3.28 -14.63 8.32
C ASP A 337 -1.90 -15.30 8.49
N ARG A 338 -0.86 -14.75 7.83
CA ARG A 338 0.51 -15.24 7.99
C ARG A 338 1.12 -14.84 9.31
N ILE A 339 0.94 -13.59 9.73
CA ILE A 339 1.44 -13.10 11.03
C ILE A 339 0.84 -13.95 12.15
N GLU A 340 -0.45 -14.24 12.12
CA GLU A 340 -1.12 -15.03 13.16
C GLU A 340 -0.78 -16.52 13.11
N GLY A 341 -0.11 -16.97 12.06
CA GLY A 341 0.34 -18.35 11.90
C GLY A 341 -0.73 -19.28 11.38
N GLY A 342 -1.86 -18.76 10.89
CA GLY A 342 -2.94 -19.51 10.27
C GLY A 342 -2.57 -20.12 8.91
N VAL A 343 -1.60 -19.51 8.20
CA VAL A 343 -1.14 -19.95 6.89
C VAL A 343 0.36 -20.17 6.90
N LYS A 344 0.80 -21.38 6.58
CA LYS A 344 2.21 -21.76 6.46
C LYS A 344 2.47 -22.37 5.08
N GLY A 345 3.69 -22.19 4.57
CA GLY A 345 4.15 -22.82 3.34
C GLY A 345 3.64 -22.13 2.07
N ARG A 346 2.88 -22.81 1.21
CA ARG A 346 2.56 -22.40 -0.15
C ARG A 346 2.05 -20.95 -0.26
N SER A 347 2.58 -20.22 -1.25
CA SER A 347 2.17 -18.85 -1.58
C SER A 347 0.75 -18.81 -2.16
N ARG A 348 -0.02 -17.83 -1.76
CA ARG A 348 -1.34 -17.50 -2.33
C ARG A 348 -1.16 -16.43 -3.40
N SER A 349 -1.91 -16.55 -4.48
CA SER A 349 -1.96 -15.53 -5.53
C SER A 349 -3.41 -15.27 -5.93
N VAL A 350 -3.82 -14.01 -5.89
CA VAL A 350 -5.13 -13.56 -6.34
C VAL A 350 -4.95 -12.51 -7.43
N VAL A 351 -5.65 -12.71 -8.55
CA VAL A 351 -5.73 -11.76 -9.65
C VAL A 351 -7.18 -11.27 -9.73
N MET A 352 -7.40 -9.98 -9.54
CA MET A 352 -8.71 -9.36 -9.57
C MET A 352 -8.98 -8.77 -10.95
N GLU A 353 -10.23 -8.86 -11.41
CA GLU A 353 -10.61 -8.30 -12.70
C GLU A 353 -10.70 -6.77 -12.64
N CYS A 354 -10.25 -6.14 -13.72
CA CYS A 354 -10.48 -4.72 -14.00
C CYS A 354 -11.81 -4.53 -14.71
N ARG A 355 -12.36 -3.34 -14.72
CA ARG A 355 -13.55 -3.04 -15.50
C ARG A 355 -13.45 -1.73 -16.26
N MET A 356 -14.08 -1.67 -17.42
CA MET A 356 -14.20 -0.46 -18.22
C MET A 356 -15.18 0.53 -17.60
N VAL A 357 -14.74 1.79 -17.49
CA VAL A 357 -15.59 2.94 -17.08
C VAL A 357 -15.69 3.90 -18.25
N VAL A 358 -16.79 3.79 -18.99
CA VAL A 358 -17.02 4.60 -20.18
C VAL A 358 -17.53 5.99 -19.77
N ARG A 359 -16.90 7.03 -20.32
CA ARG A 359 -17.26 8.44 -20.19
C ARG A 359 -17.24 9.12 -21.56
N GLU A 360 -16.87 10.41 -21.63
CA GLU A 360 -17.06 11.24 -22.83
C GLU A 360 -15.78 11.40 -23.68
N SER A 361 -14.63 10.91 -23.23
CA SER A 361 -13.36 11.07 -23.97
C SER A 361 -13.17 10.11 -25.14
N VAL A 362 -14.18 9.27 -25.45
CA VAL A 362 -14.19 8.33 -26.57
C VAL A 362 -15.46 8.51 -27.40
N GLY A 363 -15.28 8.92 -28.64
CA GLY A 363 -16.35 9.04 -29.64
C GLY A 363 -16.28 7.93 -30.69
N LYS A 364 -17.01 8.10 -31.78
CA LYS A 364 -16.85 7.30 -33.00
C LYS A 364 -15.71 7.88 -33.84
N ALA A 365 -14.95 7.00 -34.52
CA ALA A 365 -13.91 7.41 -35.46
C ALA A 365 -14.46 8.07 -36.72
#